data_96cd5e30b44969eb25367dcb074d665f
#
_entry.id   96cd5e30b44969eb25367dcb074d665f
#
_cell.length_a   1.000
_cell.length_b   1.000
_cell.length_c   1.000
_cell.angle_alpha   90.00
_cell.angle_beta   90.00
_cell.angle_gamma   90.00
#
_symmetry.space_group_name_H-M   'P 1'
#
loop_
_entity.id
_entity.type
_entity.pdbx_description
1 polymer ?
#
loop_
_entity_poly.entity_id
_entity_poly.type
_entity_poly.pdbx_seq_one_letter_code
_entity_poly.pdbx_strand_id
1 'polypeptide(L)'
;MRRFFGFGSKSKPSATTAEAPFGGPGVLAVRGLRKSYRGRTVVQDAGLHVRNGEAVGLLGPNGAGKTTIFYMVTGLVSPDEGIVSLDGHDVTQLPMYRRARLGIGYLPQEASIFRGLNVEDNIRGVLEVVESDRKERERKLDALLEEFNIARLRKAPSIALSGGERRRCEIARALAGEPSFMLLDEPFAGIDPIAVGDIQNLVRHLTGRGIGVLITDHNVRETLALTDRAYIIHSGKVLTEGRPDEIVANEDVRRLYLGEDFRLY
;
A
#
# COMPACT_ATOMS: atom_id res chain seq x y z
N MET A 1 -23.65 -69.38 -16.56
CA MET A 1 -22.82 -68.88 -15.46
C MET A 1 -22.17 -67.56 -15.86
N ARG A 2 -22.77 -66.41 -15.56
CA ARG A 2 -22.22 -65.05 -15.84
C ARG A 2 -21.95 -64.36 -14.51
N ARG A 3 -20.69 -64.06 -14.23
CA ARG A 3 -20.25 -63.32 -13.04
C ARG A 3 -20.43 -61.82 -13.31
N PHE A 4 -21.22 -61.16 -12.46
CA PHE A 4 -21.32 -59.73 -12.39
C PHE A 4 -20.16 -59.17 -11.57
N PHE A 5 -19.35 -58.28 -12.18
CA PHE A 5 -18.38 -57.46 -11.51
C PHE A 5 -19.07 -56.20 -10.98
N GLY A 6 -19.07 -56.02 -9.67
CA GLY A 6 -19.57 -54.81 -9.01
C GLY A 6 -18.60 -53.63 -9.26
N PHE A 7 -19.12 -52.56 -9.81
CA PHE A 7 -18.41 -51.27 -9.88
C PHE A 7 -18.48 -50.59 -8.53
N GLY A 8 -17.32 -50.45 -7.88
CA GLY A 8 -17.16 -49.65 -6.68
C GLY A 8 -17.42 -48.17 -6.97
N SER A 9 -18.37 -47.60 -6.26
CA SER A 9 -18.68 -46.21 -6.20
C SER A 9 -17.47 -45.43 -5.67
N LYS A 10 -16.76 -44.69 -6.53
CA LYS A 10 -15.78 -43.68 -6.09
C LYS A 10 -16.56 -42.50 -5.55
N SER A 11 -16.48 -42.29 -4.22
CA SER A 11 -16.92 -41.07 -3.58
C SER A 11 -16.22 -39.88 -4.20
N LYS A 12 -16.99 -38.91 -4.72
CA LYS A 12 -16.51 -37.60 -5.14
C LYS A 12 -15.87 -36.91 -3.93
N PRO A 13 -14.71 -36.23 -4.08
CA PRO A 13 -14.20 -35.39 -2.99
C PRO A 13 -15.24 -34.31 -2.70
N SER A 14 -15.56 -34.11 -1.43
CA SER A 14 -16.41 -33.04 -0.96
C SER A 14 -15.84 -31.70 -1.42
N ALA A 15 -16.67 -30.91 -2.11
CA ALA A 15 -16.35 -29.54 -2.40
C ALA A 15 -16.05 -28.83 -1.08
N THR A 16 -14.80 -28.41 -0.89
CA THR A 16 -14.39 -27.52 0.18
C THR A 16 -15.24 -26.26 0.01
N THR A 17 -16.07 -25.98 0.99
CA THR A 17 -16.82 -24.72 1.10
C THR A 17 -15.81 -23.59 0.96
N ALA A 18 -15.84 -22.86 -0.14
CA ALA A 18 -15.08 -21.63 -0.29
C ALA A 18 -15.49 -20.71 0.85
N GLU A 19 -14.59 -20.45 1.79
CA GLU A 19 -14.80 -19.43 2.82
C GLU A 19 -15.21 -18.13 2.12
N ALA A 20 -16.22 -17.46 2.69
CA ALA A 20 -16.67 -16.17 2.20
C ALA A 20 -15.47 -15.23 2.02
N PRO A 21 -15.41 -14.44 0.93
CA PRO A 21 -14.26 -13.59 0.63
C PRO A 21 -13.97 -12.67 1.81
N PHE A 22 -12.72 -12.70 2.26
CA PHE A 22 -12.24 -11.85 3.35
C PHE A 22 -12.07 -10.42 2.84
N GLY A 23 -12.77 -9.47 3.46
CA GLY A 23 -12.88 -8.11 2.98
C GLY A 23 -13.97 -7.98 1.91
N GLY A 24 -14.80 -6.95 1.99
CA GLY A 24 -15.82 -6.62 1.00
C GLY A 24 -15.30 -5.67 -0.08
N PRO A 25 -16.17 -5.16 -0.96
CA PRO A 25 -15.84 -4.10 -1.90
C PRO A 25 -15.25 -2.88 -1.18
N GLY A 26 -14.24 -2.24 -1.80
CA GLY A 26 -13.56 -1.08 -1.24
C GLY A 26 -12.65 -1.40 -0.05
N VAL A 27 -12.16 -2.65 0.06
CA VAL A 27 -11.26 -3.06 1.15
C VAL A 27 -10.03 -3.79 0.60
N LEU A 28 -8.86 -3.31 0.99
CA LEU A 28 -7.59 -4.03 0.91
C LEU A 28 -7.32 -4.65 2.28
N ALA A 29 -7.20 -5.97 2.35
CA ALA A 29 -7.04 -6.65 3.63
C ALA A 29 -5.98 -7.75 3.58
N VAL A 30 -5.39 -8.04 4.75
CA VAL A 30 -4.50 -9.16 4.96
C VAL A 30 -4.92 -9.94 6.19
N ARG A 31 -4.77 -11.26 6.15
CA ARG A 31 -5.08 -12.16 7.27
C ARG A 31 -4.04 -13.25 7.38
N GLY A 32 -3.54 -13.45 8.60
CA GLY A 32 -2.66 -14.56 8.93
C GLY A 32 -1.31 -14.52 8.22
N LEU A 33 -0.82 -13.33 7.83
CA LEU A 33 0.45 -13.27 7.11
C LEU A 33 1.61 -13.75 7.96
N ARG A 34 2.39 -14.65 7.38
CA ARG A 34 3.63 -15.16 7.95
C ARG A 34 4.77 -15.04 6.95
N LYS A 35 5.95 -14.71 7.45
CA LYS A 35 7.18 -14.70 6.66
C LYS A 35 8.40 -15.03 7.48
N SER A 36 9.21 -15.95 6.95
CA SER A 36 10.48 -16.34 7.53
C SER A 36 11.61 -16.20 6.52
N TYR A 37 12.78 -15.78 6.98
CA TYR A 37 14.01 -15.72 6.19
C TYR A 37 15.10 -16.53 6.89
N ARG A 38 15.66 -17.52 6.21
CA ARG A 38 16.76 -18.35 6.72
C ARG A 38 16.47 -18.95 8.12
N GLY A 39 15.22 -19.44 8.32
CA GLY A 39 14.79 -20.01 9.59
C GLY A 39 14.37 -19.01 10.67
N ARG A 40 14.54 -17.70 10.46
CA ARG A 40 14.07 -16.66 11.38
C ARG A 40 12.71 -16.14 10.93
N THR A 41 11.69 -16.30 11.75
CA THR A 41 10.36 -15.74 11.49
C THR A 41 10.39 -14.24 11.77
N VAL A 42 10.03 -13.44 10.76
CA VAL A 42 10.01 -11.96 10.82
C VAL A 42 8.58 -11.45 10.98
N VAL A 43 7.60 -12.13 10.37
CA VAL A 43 6.17 -11.82 10.50
C VAL A 43 5.44 -13.07 10.97
N GLN A 44 4.56 -12.92 11.98
CA GLN A 44 3.83 -13.99 12.63
C GLN A 44 2.36 -13.59 12.74
N ASP A 45 1.50 -14.23 11.94
CA ASP A 45 0.04 -14.06 12.01
C ASP A 45 -0.41 -12.57 11.95
N ALA A 46 0.17 -11.80 11.03
CA ALA A 46 -0.21 -10.40 10.88
C ALA A 46 -1.52 -10.26 10.09
N GLY A 47 -2.42 -9.42 10.62
CA GLY A 47 -3.68 -9.05 9.97
C GLY A 47 -3.87 -7.54 10.01
N LEU A 48 -4.32 -6.95 8.91
CA LEU A 48 -4.70 -5.55 8.81
C LEU A 48 -5.68 -5.33 7.66
N HIS A 49 -6.35 -4.20 7.65
CA HIS A 49 -7.16 -3.79 6.51
C HIS A 49 -7.12 -2.28 6.32
N VAL A 50 -7.41 -1.84 5.10
CA VAL A 50 -7.55 -0.44 4.69
C VAL A 50 -8.83 -0.33 3.87
N ARG A 51 -9.66 0.68 4.13
CA ARG A 51 -10.86 0.97 3.34
C ARG A 51 -10.60 2.09 2.35
N ASN A 52 -11.39 2.14 1.31
CA ASN A 52 -11.40 3.28 0.39
C ASN A 52 -11.64 4.58 1.16
N GLY A 53 -10.83 5.60 0.87
CA GLY A 53 -10.90 6.91 1.53
C GLY A 53 -10.35 6.94 2.97
N GLU A 54 -9.78 5.85 3.48
CA GLU A 54 -9.17 5.77 4.81
C GLU A 54 -7.64 5.88 4.71
N ALA A 55 -7.03 6.63 5.62
CA ALA A 55 -5.58 6.64 5.82
C ALA A 55 -5.20 5.78 7.03
N VAL A 56 -4.38 4.75 6.81
CA VAL A 56 -3.97 3.78 7.83
C VAL A 56 -2.45 3.78 7.99
N GLY A 57 -1.99 3.93 9.23
CA GLY A 57 -0.56 3.83 9.60
C GLY A 57 -0.15 2.39 9.92
N LEU A 58 1.03 1.97 9.45
CA LEU A 58 1.69 0.73 9.85
C LEU A 58 2.98 1.07 10.57
N LEU A 59 2.94 1.12 11.89
CA LEU A 59 3.96 1.67 12.76
C LEU A 59 4.60 0.58 13.65
N GLY A 60 5.71 0.90 14.29
CA GLY A 60 6.42 0.01 15.20
C GLY A 60 7.94 0.21 15.14
N PRO A 61 8.70 -0.38 16.07
CA PRO A 61 10.15 -0.24 16.11
C PRO A 61 10.86 -0.83 14.88
N ASN A 62 12.14 -0.49 14.73
CA ASN A 62 12.98 -1.06 13.67
C ASN A 62 13.08 -2.58 13.86
N GLY A 63 12.98 -3.31 12.74
CA GLY A 63 12.99 -4.77 12.74
C GLY A 63 11.68 -5.43 13.21
N ALA A 64 10.61 -4.68 13.48
CA ALA A 64 9.32 -5.23 13.89
C ALA A 64 8.59 -6.04 12.79
N GLY A 65 9.00 -5.92 11.52
CA GLY A 65 8.37 -6.62 10.40
C GLY A 65 7.53 -5.75 9.47
N LYS A 66 7.41 -4.43 9.74
CA LYS A 66 6.59 -3.48 8.94
C LYS A 66 6.87 -3.55 7.45
N THR A 67 8.11 -3.34 7.04
CA THR A 67 8.52 -3.36 5.62
C THR A 67 8.23 -4.71 4.97
N THR A 68 8.40 -5.82 5.72
CA THR A 68 8.07 -7.15 5.19
C THR A 68 6.57 -7.30 4.96
N ILE A 69 5.72 -6.87 5.91
CA ILE A 69 4.25 -6.86 5.75
C ILE A 69 3.89 -5.99 4.54
N PHE A 70 4.43 -4.79 4.48
CA PHE A 70 4.19 -3.84 3.39
C PHE A 70 4.56 -4.43 2.02
N TYR A 71 5.72 -5.09 1.91
CA TYR A 71 6.16 -5.74 0.68
C TYR A 71 5.34 -7.00 0.33
N MET A 72 4.77 -7.68 1.32
CA MET A 72 3.81 -8.75 1.04
C MET A 72 2.49 -8.19 0.49
N VAL A 73 2.04 -7.03 0.95
CA VAL A 73 0.84 -6.34 0.42
C VAL A 73 1.09 -5.82 -1.00
N THR A 74 2.25 -5.25 -1.30
CA THR A 74 2.60 -4.78 -2.65
C THR A 74 2.80 -5.93 -3.65
N GLY A 75 3.11 -7.14 -3.18
CA GLY A 75 3.48 -8.27 -4.04
C GLY A 75 4.95 -8.30 -4.45
N LEU A 76 5.80 -7.53 -3.77
CA LEU A 76 7.27 -7.59 -3.89
C LEU A 76 7.85 -8.82 -3.18
N VAL A 77 7.18 -9.26 -2.11
CA VAL A 77 7.54 -10.45 -1.33
C VAL A 77 6.32 -11.35 -1.24
N SER A 78 6.47 -12.62 -1.53
CA SER A 78 5.42 -13.62 -1.31
C SER A 78 5.39 -14.04 0.16
N PRO A 79 4.22 -14.05 0.82
CA PRO A 79 4.10 -14.62 2.15
C PRO A 79 4.33 -16.14 2.13
N ASP A 80 4.74 -16.70 3.26
CA ASP A 80 4.85 -18.15 3.44
C ASP A 80 3.46 -18.74 3.79
N GLU A 81 2.65 -17.98 4.54
CA GLU A 81 1.28 -18.31 4.91
C GLU A 81 0.42 -17.03 4.93
N GLY A 82 -0.90 -17.20 4.89
CA GLY A 82 -1.88 -16.11 4.97
C GLY A 82 -2.37 -15.64 3.61
N ILE A 83 -3.24 -14.64 3.63
CA ILE A 83 -3.97 -14.15 2.45
C ILE A 83 -3.88 -12.63 2.38
N VAL A 84 -3.64 -12.12 1.16
CA VAL A 84 -3.84 -10.72 0.77
C VAL A 84 -5.06 -10.67 -0.14
N SER A 85 -6.06 -9.88 0.23
CA SER A 85 -7.28 -9.72 -0.57
C SER A 85 -7.51 -8.27 -0.96
N LEU A 86 -8.02 -8.07 -2.17
CA LEU A 86 -8.47 -6.80 -2.71
C LEU A 86 -9.93 -6.94 -3.15
N ASP A 87 -10.82 -6.12 -2.62
CA ASP A 87 -12.26 -6.18 -2.91
C ASP A 87 -12.87 -7.58 -2.68
N GLY A 88 -12.35 -8.31 -1.68
CA GLY A 88 -12.76 -9.67 -1.37
C GLY A 88 -12.14 -10.77 -2.25
N HIS A 89 -11.30 -10.42 -3.22
CA HIS A 89 -10.63 -11.38 -4.09
C HIS A 89 -9.20 -11.65 -3.60
N ASP A 90 -8.81 -12.92 -3.56
CA ASP A 90 -7.45 -13.31 -3.21
C ASP A 90 -6.45 -12.88 -4.29
N VAL A 91 -5.51 -12.01 -3.92
CA VAL A 91 -4.42 -11.52 -4.76
C VAL A 91 -3.06 -11.99 -4.28
N THR A 92 -3.00 -12.93 -3.32
CA THR A 92 -1.78 -13.36 -2.63
C THR A 92 -0.69 -13.81 -3.59
N GLN A 93 -1.04 -14.58 -4.60
CA GLN A 93 -0.10 -15.13 -5.58
C GLN A 93 0.15 -14.20 -6.78
N LEU A 94 -0.53 -13.05 -6.84
CA LEU A 94 -0.34 -12.11 -7.93
C LEU A 94 0.93 -11.29 -7.72
N PRO A 95 1.81 -11.18 -8.73
CA PRO A 95 2.97 -10.30 -8.67
C PRO A 95 2.54 -8.83 -8.70
N MET A 96 3.43 -7.94 -8.23
CA MET A 96 3.19 -6.51 -8.06
C MET A 96 2.52 -5.86 -9.29
N TYR A 97 2.99 -6.14 -10.52
CA TYR A 97 2.43 -5.52 -11.73
C TYR A 97 0.96 -5.90 -12.00
N ARG A 98 0.52 -7.09 -11.58
CA ARG A 98 -0.89 -7.50 -11.66
C ARG A 98 -1.72 -6.82 -10.59
N ARG A 99 -1.20 -6.70 -9.36
CA ARG A 99 -1.87 -5.95 -8.29
C ARG A 99 -1.99 -4.47 -8.66
N ALA A 100 -0.98 -3.89 -9.31
CA ALA A 100 -1.06 -2.50 -9.82
C ALA A 100 -2.21 -2.32 -10.81
N ARG A 101 -2.42 -3.26 -11.73
CA ARG A 101 -3.56 -3.25 -12.68
C ARG A 101 -4.92 -3.46 -12.01
N LEU A 102 -4.95 -4.02 -10.82
CA LEU A 102 -6.15 -4.19 -10.01
C LEU A 102 -6.42 -2.98 -9.09
N GLY A 103 -5.52 -1.97 -9.11
CA GLY A 103 -5.73 -0.74 -8.37
C GLY A 103 -4.88 -0.59 -7.10
N ILE A 104 -3.78 -1.33 -6.93
CA ILE A 104 -2.82 -1.11 -5.84
C ILE A 104 -1.65 -0.28 -6.34
N GLY A 105 -1.65 1.02 -6.04
CA GLY A 105 -0.54 1.92 -6.32
C GLY A 105 0.56 1.82 -5.26
N TYR A 106 1.82 2.06 -5.65
CA TYR A 106 2.97 2.04 -4.76
C TYR A 106 3.88 3.24 -4.99
N LEU A 107 4.18 3.95 -3.93
CA LEU A 107 5.11 5.07 -3.92
C LEU A 107 6.28 4.73 -2.99
N PRO A 108 7.43 4.34 -3.52
CA PRO A 108 8.59 3.93 -2.73
C PRO A 108 9.25 5.11 -2.01
N GLN A 109 10.05 4.78 -1.00
CA GLN A 109 10.90 5.72 -0.27
C GLN A 109 11.92 6.39 -1.21
N GLU A 110 12.60 5.58 -2.03
CA GLU A 110 13.58 6.08 -2.99
C GLU A 110 12.92 6.70 -4.22
N ALA A 111 13.62 7.67 -4.83
CA ALA A 111 13.16 8.29 -6.06
C ALA A 111 12.95 7.25 -7.17
N SER A 112 11.71 7.13 -7.63
CA SER A 112 11.29 6.14 -8.63
C SER A 112 11.13 6.71 -10.03
N ILE A 113 11.45 8.00 -10.24
CA ILE A 113 11.28 8.67 -11.54
C ILE A 113 12.12 8.02 -12.65
N PHE A 114 11.57 7.90 -13.84
CA PHE A 114 12.31 7.43 -15.02
C PHE A 114 13.25 8.53 -15.50
N ARG A 115 14.53 8.44 -15.10
CA ARG A 115 15.54 9.49 -15.28
C ARG A 115 15.82 9.85 -16.74
N GLY A 116 15.61 8.91 -17.66
CA GLY A 116 15.79 9.13 -19.10
C GLY A 116 14.61 9.81 -19.82
N LEU A 117 13.51 10.06 -19.12
CA LEU A 117 12.30 10.64 -19.68
C LEU A 117 12.08 12.08 -19.17
N ASN A 118 11.30 12.86 -19.90
CA ASN A 118 10.76 14.12 -19.40
C ASN A 118 9.56 13.90 -18.47
N VAL A 119 8.97 14.97 -17.93
CA VAL A 119 7.83 14.90 -16.99
C VAL A 119 6.62 14.24 -17.61
N GLU A 120 6.18 14.70 -18.82
CA GLU A 120 4.99 14.13 -19.45
C GLU A 120 5.15 12.67 -19.83
N ASP A 121 6.34 12.26 -20.30
CA ASP A 121 6.58 10.88 -20.71
C ASP A 121 6.67 9.93 -19.52
N ASN A 122 7.09 10.42 -18.35
CA ASN A 122 6.99 9.68 -17.09
C ASN A 122 5.54 9.28 -16.76
N ILE A 123 4.58 10.19 -16.97
CA ILE A 123 3.16 9.98 -16.68
C ILE A 123 2.51 9.22 -17.83
N ARG A 124 2.77 9.64 -19.09
CA ARG A 124 2.21 9.03 -20.30
C ARG A 124 2.51 7.53 -20.39
N GLY A 125 3.73 7.11 -20.03
CA GLY A 125 4.12 5.70 -20.06
C GLY A 125 3.22 4.80 -19.21
N VAL A 126 2.66 5.31 -18.09
CA VAL A 126 1.66 4.58 -17.30
C VAL A 126 0.28 4.65 -17.95
N LEU A 127 -0.12 5.82 -18.42
CA LEU A 127 -1.41 5.99 -19.11
C LEU A 127 -1.54 5.08 -20.36
N GLU A 128 -0.45 4.85 -21.09
CA GLU A 128 -0.44 3.94 -22.25
C GLU A 128 -0.73 2.47 -21.87
N VAL A 129 -0.49 2.09 -20.62
CA VAL A 129 -0.79 0.73 -20.14
C VAL A 129 -2.25 0.56 -19.73
N VAL A 130 -2.91 1.64 -19.27
CA VAL A 130 -4.26 1.58 -18.67
C VAL A 130 -5.35 2.17 -19.55
N GLU A 131 -5.00 3.07 -20.49
CA GLU A 131 -5.97 3.76 -21.36
C GLU A 131 -5.61 3.55 -22.84
N SER A 132 -6.50 2.90 -23.58
CA SER A 132 -6.31 2.60 -25.00
C SER A 132 -6.61 3.79 -25.92
N ASP A 133 -7.55 4.67 -25.54
CA ASP A 133 -7.91 5.84 -26.33
C ASP A 133 -6.86 6.96 -26.20
N ARG A 134 -6.29 7.35 -27.34
CA ARG A 134 -5.24 8.39 -27.37
C ARG A 134 -5.71 9.76 -26.89
N LYS A 135 -6.95 10.14 -27.23
CA LYS A 135 -7.47 11.46 -26.84
C LYS A 135 -7.72 11.51 -25.34
N GLU A 136 -8.26 10.42 -24.80
CA GLU A 136 -8.51 10.30 -23.38
C GLU A 136 -7.19 10.26 -22.59
N ARG A 137 -6.15 9.56 -23.10
CA ARG A 137 -4.80 9.61 -22.49
C ARG A 137 -4.24 11.03 -22.38
N GLU A 138 -4.31 11.81 -23.47
CA GLU A 138 -3.81 13.18 -23.45
C GLU A 138 -4.65 14.06 -22.51
N ARG A 139 -5.97 13.88 -22.47
CA ARG A 139 -6.85 14.57 -21.51
C ARG A 139 -6.48 14.25 -20.07
N LYS A 140 -6.27 12.96 -19.74
CA LYS A 140 -5.84 12.52 -18.40
C LYS A 140 -4.44 13.04 -18.06
N LEU A 141 -3.52 13.04 -19.02
CA LEU A 141 -2.18 13.59 -18.86
C LEU A 141 -2.23 15.09 -18.50
N ASP A 142 -2.99 15.86 -19.26
CA ASP A 142 -3.13 17.30 -19.01
C ASP A 142 -3.74 17.55 -17.62
N ALA A 143 -4.78 16.82 -17.26
CA ALA A 143 -5.41 16.91 -15.95
C ALA A 143 -4.43 16.63 -14.79
N LEU A 144 -3.61 15.58 -14.90
CA LEU A 144 -2.61 15.24 -13.87
C LEU A 144 -1.50 16.30 -13.79
N LEU A 145 -1.05 16.83 -14.93
CA LEU A 145 -0.03 17.88 -14.95
C LEU A 145 -0.51 19.16 -14.26
N GLU A 146 -1.76 19.56 -14.48
CA GLU A 146 -2.38 20.70 -13.82
C GLU A 146 -2.64 20.44 -12.33
N GLU A 147 -3.23 19.28 -12.00
CA GLU A 147 -3.55 18.86 -10.62
C GLU A 147 -2.32 18.94 -9.70
N PHE A 148 -1.16 18.51 -10.19
CA PHE A 148 0.10 18.53 -9.43
C PHE A 148 0.96 19.77 -9.66
N ASN A 149 0.45 20.79 -10.38
CA ASN A 149 1.16 22.03 -10.66
C ASN A 149 2.56 21.82 -11.29
N ILE A 150 2.62 20.90 -12.25
CA ILE A 150 3.84 20.56 -13.02
C ILE A 150 3.67 20.75 -14.53
N ALA A 151 2.56 21.36 -14.98
CA ALA A 151 2.28 21.59 -16.40
C ALA A 151 3.38 22.45 -17.08
N ARG A 152 3.90 23.47 -16.38
CA ARG A 152 5.03 24.30 -16.84
C ARG A 152 6.32 23.50 -17.09
N LEU A 153 6.46 22.32 -16.43
CA LEU A 153 7.62 21.45 -16.49
C LEU A 153 7.44 20.29 -17.48
N ARG A 154 6.34 20.29 -18.23
CA ARG A 154 5.91 19.18 -19.09
C ARG A 154 7.05 18.57 -19.90
N LYS A 155 7.88 19.39 -20.54
CA LYS A 155 9.01 18.99 -21.39
C LYS A 155 10.36 18.97 -20.67
N ALA A 156 10.38 19.32 -19.38
CA ALA A 156 11.62 19.34 -18.62
C ALA A 156 12.16 17.92 -18.43
N PRO A 157 13.48 17.70 -18.61
CA PRO A 157 14.11 16.43 -18.26
C PRO A 157 13.90 16.10 -16.78
N SER A 158 13.52 14.89 -16.45
CA SER A 158 13.23 14.52 -15.06
C SER A 158 14.41 14.65 -14.09
N ILE A 159 15.64 14.58 -14.60
CA ILE A 159 16.87 14.81 -13.83
C ILE A 159 17.09 16.26 -13.40
N ALA A 160 16.44 17.22 -14.06
CA ALA A 160 16.55 18.64 -13.77
C ALA A 160 15.54 19.11 -12.70
N LEU A 161 14.63 18.26 -12.26
CA LEU A 161 13.59 18.58 -11.28
C LEU A 161 14.18 18.74 -9.87
N SER A 162 13.70 19.73 -9.15
CA SER A 162 13.88 19.80 -7.70
C SER A 162 13.26 18.61 -7.00
N GLY A 163 13.61 18.35 -5.74
CA GLY A 163 13.07 17.25 -4.96
C GLY A 163 11.53 17.25 -4.90
N GLY A 164 10.93 18.41 -4.64
CA GLY A 164 9.48 18.57 -4.59
C GLY A 164 8.80 18.40 -5.95
N GLU A 165 9.37 18.94 -7.03
CA GLU A 165 8.84 18.77 -8.40
C GLU A 165 8.91 17.31 -8.83
N ARG A 166 10.01 16.63 -8.52
CA ARG A 166 10.17 15.20 -8.77
C ARG A 166 9.12 14.38 -8.04
N ARG A 167 8.92 14.66 -6.74
CA ARG A 167 7.91 13.95 -5.93
C ARG A 167 6.51 14.13 -6.49
N ARG A 168 6.13 15.34 -6.91
CA ARG A 168 4.85 15.60 -7.57
C ARG A 168 4.69 14.83 -8.88
N CYS A 169 5.75 14.74 -9.69
CA CYS A 169 5.74 13.93 -10.92
C CYS A 169 5.58 12.43 -10.62
N GLU A 170 6.25 11.90 -9.60
CA GLU A 170 6.13 10.48 -9.17
C GLU A 170 4.72 10.15 -8.69
N ILE A 171 4.09 11.08 -7.97
CA ILE A 171 2.72 10.95 -7.48
C ILE A 171 1.73 10.99 -8.66
N ALA A 172 1.85 11.98 -9.55
CA ALA A 172 1.03 12.08 -10.76
C ALA A 172 1.13 10.80 -11.62
N ARG A 173 2.35 10.26 -11.76
CA ARG A 173 2.59 8.98 -12.44
C ARG A 173 1.91 7.81 -11.72
N ALA A 174 1.96 7.74 -10.39
CA ALA A 174 1.31 6.68 -9.64
C ALA A 174 -0.23 6.74 -9.78
N LEU A 175 -0.79 7.95 -9.78
CA LEU A 175 -2.23 8.20 -9.99
C LEU A 175 -2.70 7.96 -11.42
N ALA A 176 -1.81 8.04 -12.41
CA ALA A 176 -2.11 7.69 -13.79
C ALA A 176 -2.60 6.24 -13.95
N GLY A 177 -2.25 5.36 -13.00
CA GLY A 177 -2.76 3.98 -12.92
C GLY A 177 -4.16 3.86 -12.32
N GLU A 178 -4.81 4.96 -11.94
CA GLU A 178 -6.15 5.01 -11.31
C GLU A 178 -6.29 4.06 -10.10
N PRO A 179 -5.39 4.13 -9.12
CA PRO A 179 -5.41 3.21 -7.99
C PRO A 179 -6.60 3.43 -7.07
N SER A 180 -7.17 2.33 -6.54
CA SER A 180 -8.15 2.35 -5.44
C SER A 180 -7.46 2.41 -4.08
N PHE A 181 -6.21 1.94 -4.02
CA PHE A 181 -5.36 1.97 -2.81
C PHE A 181 -3.95 2.45 -3.17
N MET A 182 -3.40 3.31 -2.32
CA MET A 182 -2.02 3.82 -2.46
C MET A 182 -1.19 3.40 -1.25
N LEU A 183 -0.06 2.76 -1.50
CA LEU A 183 0.88 2.35 -0.48
C LEU A 183 2.08 3.29 -0.49
N LEU A 184 2.32 3.98 0.63
CA LEU A 184 3.39 4.97 0.81
C LEU A 184 4.46 4.38 1.73
N ASP A 185 5.65 4.17 1.19
CA ASP A 185 6.79 3.59 1.92
C ASP A 185 7.68 4.71 2.43
N GLU A 186 7.71 4.90 3.75
CA GLU A 186 8.48 5.92 4.47
C GLU A 186 8.43 7.32 3.82
N PRO A 187 7.24 7.89 3.61
CA PRO A 187 7.08 9.14 2.87
C PRO A 187 7.72 10.35 3.56
N PHE A 188 8.02 10.28 4.87
CA PHE A 188 8.69 11.33 5.64
C PHE A 188 10.21 11.15 5.76
N ALA A 189 10.78 10.06 5.23
CA ALA A 189 12.20 9.80 5.33
C ALA A 189 13.03 10.85 4.55
N GLY A 190 13.97 11.50 5.25
CA GLY A 190 14.87 12.48 4.63
C GLY A 190 14.21 13.73 4.10
N ILE A 191 12.98 14.04 4.52
CA ILE A 191 12.24 15.25 4.12
C ILE A 191 12.53 16.40 5.08
N ASP A 192 12.71 17.60 4.49
CA ASP A 192 12.77 18.84 5.25
C ASP A 192 11.43 19.05 6.01
N PRO A 193 11.45 19.52 7.28
CA PRO A 193 10.25 19.83 8.03
C PRO A 193 9.22 20.71 7.29
N ILE A 194 9.68 21.60 6.42
CA ILE A 194 8.80 22.44 5.57
C ILE A 194 7.99 21.60 4.58
N ALA A 195 8.56 20.50 4.08
CA ALA A 195 7.91 19.63 3.09
C ALA A 195 6.99 18.56 3.71
N VAL A 196 6.94 18.43 5.04
CA VAL A 196 5.99 17.55 5.74
C VAL A 196 4.55 17.88 5.37
N GLY A 197 4.23 19.19 5.27
CA GLY A 197 2.92 19.68 4.83
C GLY A 197 2.51 19.18 3.44
N ASP A 198 3.45 19.02 2.53
CA ASP A 198 3.17 18.51 1.18
C ASP A 198 2.71 17.05 1.22
N ILE A 199 3.32 16.22 2.08
CA ILE A 199 2.88 14.82 2.27
C ILE A 199 1.52 14.74 2.95
N GLN A 200 1.28 15.59 3.94
CA GLN A 200 -0.04 15.64 4.60
C GLN A 200 -1.13 16.07 3.60
N ASN A 201 -0.85 17.07 2.75
CA ASN A 201 -1.77 17.49 1.70
C ASN A 201 -1.99 16.39 0.67
N LEU A 202 -0.94 15.65 0.29
CA LEU A 202 -1.06 14.50 -0.59
C LEU A 202 -2.01 13.45 -0.02
N VAL A 203 -1.81 13.03 1.24
CA VAL A 203 -2.66 11.99 1.85
C VAL A 203 -4.11 12.45 1.92
N ARG A 204 -4.38 13.69 2.35
CA ARG A 204 -5.74 14.26 2.34
C ARG A 204 -6.33 14.30 0.94
N HIS A 205 -5.53 14.64 -0.08
CA HIS A 205 -5.96 14.64 -1.47
C HIS A 205 -6.35 13.23 -1.95
N LEU A 206 -5.53 12.21 -1.63
CA LEU A 206 -5.81 10.82 -1.97
C LEU A 206 -7.09 10.32 -1.29
N THR A 207 -7.22 10.49 0.02
CA THR A 207 -8.41 10.06 0.77
C THR A 207 -9.66 10.81 0.34
N GLY A 208 -9.56 12.11 0.04
CA GLY A 208 -10.65 12.92 -0.52
C GLY A 208 -11.15 12.45 -1.89
N ARG A 209 -10.32 11.74 -2.66
CA ARG A 209 -10.69 11.06 -3.91
C ARG A 209 -11.25 9.65 -3.69
N GLY A 210 -11.42 9.21 -2.45
CA GLY A 210 -11.86 7.87 -2.10
C GLY A 210 -10.77 6.80 -2.22
N ILE A 211 -9.49 7.19 -2.35
CA ILE A 211 -8.36 6.26 -2.40
C ILE A 211 -7.97 5.87 -0.97
N GLY A 212 -7.93 4.57 -0.67
CA GLY A 212 -7.41 4.08 0.61
C GLY A 212 -5.88 4.21 0.65
N VAL A 213 -5.32 4.66 1.78
CA VAL A 213 -3.87 4.89 1.91
C VAL A 213 -3.30 4.05 3.04
N LEU A 214 -2.26 3.26 2.74
CA LEU A 214 -1.44 2.58 3.75
C LEU A 214 -0.07 3.23 3.81
N ILE A 215 0.33 3.68 5.00
CA ILE A 215 1.58 4.40 5.23
C ILE A 215 2.44 3.61 6.20
N THR A 216 3.69 3.34 5.85
CA THR A 216 4.71 2.91 6.81
C THR A 216 5.75 4.00 6.97
N ASP A 217 6.09 4.34 8.21
CA ASP A 217 7.13 5.33 8.49
C ASP A 217 7.74 5.08 9.88
N HIS A 218 8.92 5.64 10.10
CA HIS A 218 9.56 5.70 11.42
C HIS A 218 9.23 7.02 12.17
N ASN A 219 8.72 8.04 11.48
CA ASN A 219 8.24 9.28 12.07
C ASN A 219 6.79 9.12 12.57
N VAL A 220 6.69 8.60 13.78
CA VAL A 220 5.40 8.23 14.41
C VAL A 220 4.45 9.40 14.53
N ARG A 221 4.97 10.55 14.98
CA ARG A 221 4.17 11.75 15.25
C ARG A 221 3.49 12.23 13.97
N GLU A 222 4.27 12.40 12.90
CA GLU A 222 3.77 12.87 11.63
C GLU A 222 2.77 11.88 11.01
N THR A 223 3.05 10.58 11.14
CA THR A 223 2.15 9.55 10.62
C THR A 223 0.84 9.50 11.39
N LEU A 224 0.87 9.50 12.73
CA LEU A 224 -0.37 9.50 13.53
C LEU A 224 -1.20 10.77 13.32
N ALA A 225 -0.56 11.92 13.08
CA ALA A 225 -1.27 13.19 12.87
C ALA A 225 -2.09 13.23 11.57
N LEU A 226 -1.84 12.31 10.62
CA LEU A 226 -2.52 12.30 9.32
C LEU A 226 -3.29 11.01 9.02
N THR A 227 -3.26 10.03 9.93
CA THR A 227 -3.96 8.75 9.76
C THR A 227 -5.25 8.72 10.58
N ASP A 228 -6.28 8.06 10.03
CA ASP A 228 -7.54 7.82 10.74
C ASP A 228 -7.37 6.71 11.77
N ARG A 229 -6.48 5.75 11.49
CA ARG A 229 -6.21 4.56 12.31
C ARG A 229 -4.78 4.08 12.08
N ALA A 230 -4.21 3.38 13.05
CA ALA A 230 -2.90 2.78 12.93
C ALA A 230 -2.83 1.37 13.51
N TYR A 231 -1.96 0.57 12.94
CA TYR A 231 -1.51 -0.72 13.46
C TYR A 231 -0.10 -0.55 14.04
N ILE A 232 0.10 -1.01 15.26
CA ILE A 232 1.43 -1.09 15.86
C ILE A 232 1.94 -2.50 15.74
N ILE A 233 3.04 -2.65 15.02
CA ILE A 233 3.72 -3.94 14.85
C ILE A 233 4.86 -4.04 15.87
N HIS A 234 4.90 -5.15 16.58
CA HIS A 234 5.98 -5.48 17.49
C HIS A 234 6.33 -6.98 17.36
N SER A 235 7.63 -7.28 17.18
CA SER A 235 8.13 -8.66 17.06
C SER A 235 7.37 -9.53 16.04
N GLY A 236 7.02 -8.94 14.90
CA GLY A 236 6.35 -9.61 13.79
C GLY A 236 4.84 -9.83 13.95
N LYS A 237 4.23 -9.27 14.99
CA LYS A 237 2.78 -9.37 15.26
C LYS A 237 2.15 -7.98 15.34
N VAL A 238 0.83 -7.93 15.14
CA VAL A 238 0.04 -6.76 15.50
C VAL A 238 -0.06 -6.72 17.02
N LEU A 239 0.52 -5.68 17.65
CA LEU A 239 0.44 -5.42 19.08
C LEU A 239 -0.93 -4.82 19.42
N THR A 240 -1.34 -3.82 18.66
CA THR A 240 -2.64 -3.14 18.79
C THR A 240 -3.02 -2.46 17.49
N GLU A 241 -4.31 -2.17 17.33
CA GLU A 241 -4.85 -1.26 16.34
C GLU A 241 -5.79 -0.27 17.02
N GLY A 242 -5.93 0.91 16.47
CA GLY A 242 -6.83 1.93 17.00
C GLY A 242 -6.63 3.29 16.37
N ARG A 243 -7.41 4.24 16.80
CA ARG A 243 -7.27 5.65 16.45
C ARG A 243 -5.99 6.22 17.06
N PRO A 244 -5.46 7.33 16.52
CA PRO A 244 -4.22 7.93 17.03
C PRO A 244 -4.23 8.21 18.53
N ASP A 245 -5.34 8.70 19.08
CA ASP A 245 -5.54 8.94 20.50
C ASP A 245 -5.50 7.65 21.34
N GLU A 246 -6.13 6.57 20.86
CA GLU A 246 -6.11 5.25 21.50
C GLU A 246 -4.71 4.63 21.48
N ILE A 247 -4.00 4.76 20.37
CA ILE A 247 -2.62 4.28 20.21
C ILE A 247 -1.68 4.98 21.23
N VAL A 248 -1.77 6.31 21.35
CA VAL A 248 -0.93 7.08 22.27
C VAL A 248 -1.27 6.81 23.73
N ALA A 249 -2.54 6.49 24.04
CA ALA A 249 -2.98 6.15 25.40
C ALA A 249 -2.62 4.70 25.82
N ASN A 250 -2.26 3.83 24.87
CA ASN A 250 -1.97 2.42 25.15
C ASN A 250 -0.65 2.25 25.90
N GLU A 251 -0.69 1.66 27.10
CA GLU A 251 0.47 1.50 27.98
C GLU A 251 1.57 0.61 27.36
N ASP A 252 1.20 -0.47 26.69
CA ASP A 252 2.17 -1.35 26.02
C ASP A 252 2.86 -0.65 24.85
N VAL A 253 2.14 0.17 24.08
CA VAL A 253 2.71 0.97 22.99
C VAL A 253 3.68 2.01 23.54
N ARG A 254 3.33 2.69 24.64
CA ARG A 254 4.23 3.65 25.30
C ARG A 254 5.48 2.97 25.79
N ARG A 255 5.35 1.87 26.52
CA ARG A 255 6.47 1.12 27.10
C ARG A 255 7.40 0.53 26.02
N LEU A 256 6.86 -0.03 24.94
CA LEU A 256 7.62 -0.82 23.96
C LEU A 256 8.09 0.00 22.74
N TYR A 257 7.48 1.16 22.49
CA TYR A 257 7.72 1.87 21.24
C TYR A 257 7.81 3.40 21.37
N LEU A 258 6.83 4.08 21.98
CA LEU A 258 6.75 5.55 21.97
C LEU A 258 7.64 6.21 23.03
N GLY A 259 7.81 5.55 24.20
CA GLY A 259 8.35 6.17 25.40
C GLY A 259 7.27 6.87 26.24
N GLU A 260 7.54 7.00 27.55
CA GLU A 260 6.57 7.53 28.52
C GLU A 260 6.21 9.01 28.27
N ASP A 261 7.18 9.81 27.78
CA ASP A 261 7.03 11.24 27.55
C ASP A 261 6.44 11.61 26.18
N PHE A 262 6.08 10.63 25.36
CA PHE A 262 5.55 10.89 24.01
C PHE A 262 4.22 11.64 24.07
N ARG A 263 4.12 12.74 23.28
CA ARG A 263 2.90 13.53 23.07
C ARG A 263 2.68 13.72 21.59
N LEU A 264 1.43 13.62 21.16
CA LEU A 264 1.04 13.81 19.77
C LEU A 264 1.03 15.29 19.37
N TYR A 265 0.69 16.18 20.35
CA TYR A 265 0.55 17.64 20.19
C TYR A 265 1.41 18.36 21.23
#